data_afadf17f5e1ed5104026469f12a31d8a
#
_entry.id   afadf17f5e1ed5104026469f12a31d8a
#
_cell.length_a   1.000
_cell.length_b   1.000
_cell.length_c   1.000
_cell.angle_alpha   90.00
_cell.angle_beta   90.00
_cell.angle_gamma   90.00
#
_symmetry.space_group_name_H-M   'P 1'
#
loop_
_entity.id
_entity.type
_entity.pdbx_description
1 polymer ?
#
loop_
_entity_poly.entity_id
_entity_poly.type
_entity_poly.pdbx_seq_one_letter_code
_entity_poly.pdbx_strand_id
1 'polypeptide(L)'
;MGPKYKAKKFIAYFLNFTNTYAPPDDFRRWMEEAMQHPDVVGLDVSTRPDCIHERYLDILKELSEQYGKDVTIELGLQSSNAHTLEKIGRCHGVAEYVDASLRIGRYGFGQCTHVIVDLPWDDRLDVIETAKLISVLPVTEVKLHSLYIVKDTALAHMYEAGEVTLSSMEEYMERVILFLSYLRPDIVIQRIVGRASGGNTLTVNGGSPWWDVKKRIDALMEERGILQGACCDYIGGKAVRKFVQ
;
A
#
# COMPACT_ATOMS: atom_id res chain seq x y z
N MET A 1 -13.77 5.87 18.67
CA MET A 1 -13.16 4.58 18.28
C MET A 1 -13.13 3.59 19.45
N GLY A 2 -12.58 3.94 20.61
CA GLY A 2 -12.43 3.04 21.76
C GLY A 2 -13.66 2.24 22.15
N PRO A 3 -14.83 2.84 22.41
CA PRO A 3 -16.03 2.09 22.82
C PRO A 3 -16.51 1.09 21.76
N LYS A 4 -16.44 1.46 20.46
CA LYS A 4 -16.92 0.61 19.35
C LYS A 4 -16.07 -0.66 19.20
N TYR A 5 -14.76 -0.59 19.42
CA TYR A 5 -13.83 -1.70 19.20
C TYR A 5 -13.26 -2.27 20.50
N LYS A 6 -13.69 -1.76 21.67
CA LYS A 6 -13.14 -2.10 23.01
C LYS A 6 -11.60 -1.92 23.05
N ALA A 7 -11.07 -1.01 22.22
CA ALA A 7 -9.64 -0.76 22.12
C ALA A 7 -9.17 0.13 23.28
N LYS A 8 -8.02 -0.20 23.87
CA LYS A 8 -7.35 0.56 24.93
C LYS A 8 -6.07 1.24 24.46
N LYS A 9 -5.51 0.78 23.35
CA LYS A 9 -4.30 1.31 22.71
C LYS A 9 -4.59 1.62 21.25
N PHE A 10 -3.91 2.61 20.71
CA PHE A 10 -4.18 3.16 19.39
C PHE A 10 -2.88 3.41 18.63
N ILE A 11 -2.94 3.30 17.33
CA ILE A 11 -1.97 3.86 16.40
C ILE A 11 -2.55 5.19 15.92
N ALA A 12 -1.81 6.28 16.01
CA ALA A 12 -2.21 7.55 15.45
C ALA A 12 -1.94 7.53 13.94
N TYR A 13 -3.00 7.65 13.14
CA TYR A 13 -2.93 7.47 11.70
C TYR A 13 -3.11 8.79 10.95
N PHE A 14 -2.04 9.26 10.34
CA PHE A 14 -2.00 10.43 9.48
C PHE A 14 -2.22 10.02 8.03
N LEU A 15 -3.49 9.89 7.64
CA LEU A 15 -3.88 9.36 6.33
C LEU A 15 -4.12 10.45 5.28
N ASN A 16 -4.71 11.57 5.68
CA ASN A 16 -5.18 12.57 4.73
C ASN A 16 -4.03 13.33 4.10
N PHE A 17 -4.04 13.44 2.76
CA PHE A 17 -3.03 14.15 1.98
C PHE A 17 -1.61 13.57 2.11
N THR A 18 -0.60 14.39 1.77
CA THR A 18 0.82 14.08 1.87
C THR A 18 1.36 14.72 3.13
N ASN A 19 1.44 13.95 4.23
CA ASN A 19 1.69 14.50 5.56
C ASN A 19 3.09 15.12 5.73
N THR A 20 4.07 14.73 4.90
CA THR A 20 5.40 15.33 4.87
C THR A 20 5.49 16.56 3.95
N TYR A 21 4.40 16.95 3.28
CA TYR A 21 4.35 18.19 2.49
C TYR A 21 3.97 19.38 3.39
N ALA A 22 4.83 19.65 4.36
CA ALA A 22 4.67 20.70 5.36
C ALA A 22 6.04 21.19 5.84
N PRO A 23 6.17 22.39 6.43
CA PRO A 23 7.40 22.81 7.09
C PRO A 23 7.83 21.78 8.16
N PRO A 24 9.13 21.44 8.28
CA PRO A 24 9.60 20.44 9.23
C PRO A 24 9.20 20.69 10.70
N ASP A 25 9.15 21.96 11.12
CA ASP A 25 8.77 22.32 12.49
C ASP A 25 7.28 22.07 12.77
N ASP A 26 6.41 22.33 11.78
CA ASP A 26 4.99 22.01 11.89
C ASP A 26 4.78 20.50 11.91
N PHE A 27 5.47 19.77 11.02
CA PHE A 27 5.45 18.32 10.99
C PHE A 27 5.86 17.72 12.34
N ARG A 28 7.00 18.19 12.91
CA ARG A 28 7.47 17.78 14.23
C ARG A 28 6.40 17.97 15.30
N ARG A 29 5.82 19.18 15.36
CA ARG A 29 4.79 19.50 16.35
C ARG A 29 3.59 18.55 16.27
N TRP A 30 3.08 18.25 15.08
CA TRP A 30 1.94 17.34 14.91
C TRP A 30 2.26 15.90 15.31
N MET A 31 3.43 15.38 14.92
CA MET A 31 3.85 14.03 15.27
C MET A 31 4.07 13.90 16.79
N GLU A 32 4.71 14.89 17.38
CA GLU A 32 4.97 14.93 18.81
C GLU A 32 3.68 15.01 19.64
N GLU A 33 2.73 15.86 19.26
CA GLU A 33 1.42 15.94 19.92
C GLU A 33 0.70 14.59 19.94
N ALA A 34 0.74 13.86 18.83
CA ALA A 34 0.16 12.53 18.78
C ALA A 34 0.93 11.50 19.64
N MET A 35 2.27 11.59 19.67
CA MET A 35 3.11 10.68 20.45
C MET A 35 3.04 10.95 21.97
N GLN A 36 2.68 12.16 22.41
CA GLN A 36 2.52 12.47 23.83
C GLN A 36 1.32 11.72 24.47
N HIS A 37 0.32 11.33 23.68
CA HIS A 37 -0.87 10.68 24.23
C HIS A 37 -0.51 9.28 24.78
N PRO A 38 -0.86 8.97 26.06
CA PRO A 38 -0.43 7.73 26.74
C PRO A 38 -1.03 6.46 26.13
N ASP A 39 -2.15 6.55 25.42
CA ASP A 39 -2.79 5.42 24.78
C ASP A 39 -2.37 5.21 23.31
N VAL A 40 -1.59 6.12 22.74
CA VAL A 40 -0.97 5.94 21.42
C VAL A 40 0.30 5.12 21.59
N VAL A 41 0.40 4.03 20.83
CA VAL A 41 1.55 3.11 20.87
C VAL A 41 2.41 3.19 19.61
N GLY A 42 1.95 3.86 18.57
CA GLY A 42 2.68 4.06 17.33
C GLY A 42 2.06 5.11 16.43
N LEU A 43 2.78 5.47 15.37
CA LEU A 43 2.32 6.35 14.30
C LEU A 43 2.34 5.62 12.96
N ASP A 44 1.28 5.79 12.17
CA ASP A 44 1.26 5.51 10.74
C ASP A 44 1.20 6.82 9.97
N VAL A 45 2.20 7.09 9.12
CA VAL A 45 2.34 8.35 8.39
C VAL A 45 2.30 8.10 6.91
N SER A 46 1.18 8.48 6.27
CA SER A 46 1.02 8.35 4.81
C SER A 46 1.65 9.52 4.09
N THR A 47 2.44 9.22 3.06
CA THR A 47 3.06 10.23 2.22
C THR A 47 3.31 9.73 0.79
N ARG A 48 3.70 10.66 -0.10
CA ARG A 48 4.18 10.35 -1.44
C ARG A 48 5.68 10.06 -1.40
N PRO A 49 6.20 9.18 -2.26
CA PRO A 49 7.63 8.86 -2.33
C PRO A 49 8.52 10.10 -2.57
N ASP A 50 8.09 11.02 -3.43
CA ASP A 50 8.80 12.25 -3.77
C ASP A 50 8.70 13.36 -2.71
N CYS A 51 7.92 13.14 -1.65
CA CYS A 51 7.72 14.12 -0.58
C CYS A 51 8.42 13.74 0.73
N ILE A 52 9.08 12.59 0.82
CA ILE A 52 9.79 12.20 2.04
C ILE A 52 11.31 12.46 1.92
N HIS A 53 11.80 13.39 2.74
CA HIS A 53 13.22 13.75 2.85
C HIS A 53 13.80 13.24 4.17
N GLU A 54 15.11 13.04 4.26
CA GLU A 54 15.79 12.55 5.46
C GLU A 54 15.47 13.39 6.71
N ARG A 55 15.30 14.70 6.55
CA ARG A 55 14.90 15.58 7.65
C ARG A 55 13.62 15.14 8.38
N TYR A 56 12.62 14.63 7.64
CA TYR A 56 11.39 14.10 8.24
C TYR A 56 11.62 12.74 8.91
N LEU A 57 12.49 11.93 8.35
CA LEU A 57 12.87 10.65 8.94
C LEU A 57 13.69 10.85 10.22
N ASP A 58 14.59 11.83 10.27
CA ASP A 58 15.32 12.23 11.48
C ASP A 58 14.36 12.64 12.60
N ILE A 59 13.38 13.50 12.28
CA ILE A 59 12.33 13.94 13.24
C ILE A 59 11.57 12.74 13.80
N LEU A 60 11.13 11.83 12.93
CA LEU A 60 10.40 10.65 13.36
C LEU A 60 11.26 9.71 14.20
N LYS A 61 12.56 9.59 13.88
CA LYS A 61 13.50 8.76 14.63
C LYS A 61 13.72 9.30 16.03
N GLU A 62 14.00 10.61 16.14
CA GLU A 62 14.14 11.29 17.44
C GLU A 62 12.89 11.12 18.30
N LEU A 63 11.70 11.34 17.73
CA LEU A 63 10.43 11.21 18.46
C LEU A 63 10.13 9.75 18.83
N SER A 64 10.38 8.80 17.94
CA SER A 64 10.23 7.37 18.21
C SER A 64 11.08 6.92 19.39
N GLU A 65 12.34 7.33 19.43
CA GLU A 65 13.26 7.03 20.54
C GLU A 65 12.85 7.74 21.85
N GLN A 66 12.47 9.00 21.76
CA GLN A 66 12.06 9.79 22.92
C GLN A 66 10.81 9.22 23.62
N TYR A 67 9.82 8.77 22.85
CA TYR A 67 8.54 8.28 23.37
C TYR A 67 8.44 6.75 23.44
N GLY A 68 9.43 6.02 22.89
CA GLY A 68 9.42 4.55 22.82
C GLY A 68 8.25 3.99 22.02
N LYS A 69 7.92 4.63 20.88
CA LYS A 69 6.75 4.27 20.04
C LYS A 69 7.17 3.94 18.63
N ASP A 70 6.52 2.94 18.04
CA ASP A 70 6.79 2.49 16.69
C ASP A 70 6.32 3.50 15.64
N VAL A 71 7.00 3.53 14.49
CA VAL A 71 6.63 4.34 13.34
C VAL A 71 6.55 3.47 12.10
N THR A 72 5.45 3.59 11.36
CA THR A 72 5.28 3.02 10.02
C THR A 72 5.09 4.15 9.01
N ILE A 73 5.85 4.11 7.92
CA ILE A 73 5.67 5.03 6.79
C ILE A 73 4.86 4.32 5.72
N GLU A 74 3.76 4.95 5.32
CA GLU A 74 2.91 4.43 4.25
C GLU A 74 3.20 5.15 2.94
N LEU A 75 3.68 4.41 1.94
CA LEU A 75 4.02 4.92 0.62
C LEU A 75 3.04 4.48 -0.45
N GLY A 76 2.55 5.43 -1.23
CA GLY A 76 1.70 5.15 -2.38
C GLY A 76 2.50 4.81 -3.63
N LEU A 77 2.80 3.54 -3.89
CA LEU A 77 3.36 3.08 -5.17
C LEU A 77 2.28 3.03 -6.25
N GLN A 78 1.17 2.39 -5.97
CA GLN A 78 0.01 2.07 -6.80
C GLN A 78 0.29 0.96 -7.83
N SER A 79 1.28 1.12 -8.70
CA SER A 79 1.74 0.17 -9.71
C SER A 79 3.24 0.33 -9.96
N SER A 80 3.91 -0.70 -10.47
CA SER A 80 5.28 -0.61 -11.00
C SER A 80 5.33 -0.20 -12.47
N ASN A 81 4.19 -0.09 -13.15
CA ASN A 81 4.10 0.31 -14.54
C ASN A 81 4.20 1.85 -14.68
N ALA A 82 5.31 2.34 -15.24
CA ALA A 82 5.57 3.77 -15.39
C ALA A 82 4.52 4.49 -16.24
N HIS A 83 4.01 3.84 -17.31
CA HIS A 83 2.96 4.44 -18.14
C HIS A 83 1.64 4.56 -17.39
N THR A 84 1.30 3.58 -16.55
CA THR A 84 0.12 3.66 -15.68
C THR A 84 0.26 4.78 -14.66
N LEU A 85 1.43 4.91 -14.02
CA LEU A 85 1.68 5.99 -13.06
C LEU A 85 1.54 7.38 -13.70
N GLU A 86 2.01 7.56 -14.94
CA GLU A 86 1.83 8.78 -15.71
C GLU A 86 0.34 9.06 -15.99
N LYS A 87 -0.41 8.05 -16.46
CA LYS A 87 -1.85 8.18 -16.77
C LYS A 87 -2.72 8.55 -15.57
N ILE A 88 -2.38 8.02 -14.39
CA ILE A 88 -3.11 8.36 -13.16
C ILE A 88 -2.58 9.64 -12.47
N GLY A 89 -1.65 10.35 -13.09
CA GLY A 89 -1.14 11.64 -12.62
C GLY A 89 -0.39 11.57 -11.29
N ARG A 90 0.40 10.51 -11.05
CA ARG A 90 1.08 10.30 -9.75
C ARG A 90 2.17 11.33 -9.45
N CYS A 91 2.73 12.02 -10.46
CA CYS A 91 3.82 12.99 -10.35
C CYS A 91 5.13 12.42 -9.75
N HIS A 92 5.23 11.11 -9.59
CA HIS A 92 6.44 10.37 -9.23
C HIS A 92 6.43 9.01 -9.94
N GLY A 93 7.59 8.45 -10.19
CA GLY A 93 7.76 7.16 -10.82
C GLY A 93 8.23 6.08 -9.83
N VAL A 94 8.64 4.95 -10.40
CA VAL A 94 9.18 3.82 -9.64
C VAL A 94 10.52 4.16 -9.00
N ALA A 95 11.34 5.00 -9.65
CA ALA A 95 12.65 5.39 -9.13
C ALA A 95 12.55 6.15 -7.80
N GLU A 96 11.64 7.12 -7.71
CA GLU A 96 11.37 7.88 -6.48
C GLU A 96 10.84 6.97 -5.37
N TYR A 97 9.99 5.99 -5.72
CA TYR A 97 9.50 5.01 -4.75
C TYR A 97 10.64 4.13 -4.21
N VAL A 98 11.50 3.61 -5.08
CA VAL A 98 12.66 2.78 -4.67
C VAL A 98 13.60 3.57 -3.78
N ASP A 99 13.96 4.79 -4.16
CA ASP A 99 14.81 5.66 -3.37
C ASP A 99 14.22 5.96 -1.98
N ALA A 100 12.93 6.32 -1.92
CA ALA A 100 12.23 6.57 -0.67
C ALA A 100 12.21 5.32 0.22
N SER A 101 11.87 4.15 -0.35
CA SER A 101 11.82 2.88 0.38
C SER A 101 13.18 2.52 0.97
N LEU A 102 14.27 2.65 0.20
CA LEU A 102 15.61 2.38 0.69
C LEU A 102 16.06 3.36 1.77
N ARG A 103 15.69 4.65 1.67
CA ARG A 103 15.98 5.64 2.71
C ARG A 103 15.25 5.31 4.01
N ILE A 104 13.95 5.03 3.95
CA ILE A 104 13.14 4.64 5.12
C ILE A 104 13.70 3.38 5.79
N GLY A 105 14.11 2.39 5.00
CA GLY A 105 14.70 1.15 5.50
C GLY A 105 15.97 1.35 6.36
N ARG A 106 16.77 2.39 6.08
CA ARG A 106 17.95 2.72 6.88
C ARG A 106 17.62 3.20 8.30
N TYR A 107 16.42 3.74 8.50
CA TYR A 107 15.93 4.19 9.82
C TYR A 107 15.29 3.06 10.64
N GLY A 108 15.06 1.89 10.03
CA GLY A 108 14.44 0.75 10.69
C GLY A 108 12.93 0.92 10.95
N PHE A 109 12.27 1.83 10.25
CA PHE A 109 10.82 2.01 10.33
C PHE A 109 10.06 0.91 9.60
N GLY A 110 8.83 0.62 10.07
CA GLY A 110 7.87 -0.14 9.27
C GLY A 110 7.57 0.57 7.96
N GLN A 111 7.37 -0.18 6.89
CA GLN A 111 6.98 0.36 5.59
C GLN A 111 5.73 -0.35 5.09
N CYS A 112 4.66 0.41 4.87
CA CYS A 112 3.44 -0.09 4.26
C CYS A 112 3.30 0.47 2.84
N THR A 113 3.24 -0.41 1.85
CA THR A 113 3.07 -0.02 0.45
C THR A 113 1.62 -0.12 0.02
N HIS A 114 1.10 0.96 -0.59
CA HIS A 114 -0.24 0.98 -1.17
C HIS A 114 -0.16 0.59 -2.66
N VAL A 115 -0.98 -0.37 -3.07
CA VAL A 115 -1.07 -0.89 -4.44
C VAL A 115 -2.53 -0.93 -4.89
N ILE A 116 -2.77 -0.62 -6.17
CA ILE A 116 -4.06 -0.81 -6.84
C ILE A 116 -3.84 -1.87 -7.91
N VAL A 117 -4.36 -3.10 -7.72
CA VAL A 117 -4.05 -4.24 -8.59
C VAL A 117 -4.89 -4.31 -9.87
N ASP A 118 -5.90 -3.46 -10.00
CA ASP A 118 -6.86 -3.47 -11.10
C ASP A 118 -6.93 -2.14 -11.86
N LEU A 119 -5.80 -1.42 -11.94
CA LEU A 119 -5.69 -0.24 -12.80
C LEU A 119 -5.93 -0.65 -14.27
N PRO A 120 -6.71 0.14 -15.03
CA PRO A 120 -7.15 -0.25 -16.39
C PRO A 120 -6.03 -0.44 -17.40
N TRP A 121 -4.87 0.13 -17.16
CA TRP A 121 -3.71 0.08 -18.05
C TRP A 121 -2.66 -0.93 -17.60
N ASP A 122 -2.90 -1.63 -16.49
CA ASP A 122 -2.04 -2.70 -16.00
C ASP A 122 -2.57 -4.06 -16.46
N ASP A 123 -1.67 -4.93 -16.86
CA ASP A 123 -1.95 -6.32 -17.09
C ASP A 123 -1.52 -7.23 -15.92
N ARG A 124 -1.63 -8.55 -16.09
CA ARG A 124 -1.22 -9.50 -15.04
C ARG A 124 0.30 -9.52 -14.82
N LEU A 125 1.10 -9.17 -15.82
CA LEU A 125 2.55 -9.07 -15.66
C LEU A 125 2.94 -7.87 -14.81
N ASP A 126 2.27 -6.73 -14.98
CA ASP A 126 2.46 -5.55 -14.14
C ASP A 126 2.16 -5.84 -12.67
N VAL A 127 1.11 -6.64 -12.40
CA VAL A 127 0.77 -7.10 -11.04
C VAL A 127 1.89 -7.97 -10.45
N ILE A 128 2.45 -8.91 -11.23
CA ILE A 128 3.57 -9.75 -10.83
C ILE A 128 4.81 -8.90 -10.54
N GLU A 129 5.18 -8.01 -11.45
CA GLU A 129 6.39 -7.19 -11.29
C GLU A 129 6.24 -6.20 -10.13
N THR A 130 5.03 -5.71 -9.85
CA THR A 130 4.76 -4.90 -8.65
C THR A 130 4.99 -5.71 -7.36
N ALA A 131 4.48 -6.95 -7.29
CA ALA A 131 4.71 -7.83 -6.14
C ALA A 131 6.20 -8.16 -5.94
N LYS A 132 6.93 -8.44 -7.03
CA LYS A 132 8.37 -8.71 -7.00
C LYS A 132 9.18 -7.50 -6.56
N LEU A 133 8.87 -6.30 -7.08
CA LEU A 133 9.53 -5.05 -6.70
C LEU A 133 9.40 -4.81 -5.19
N ILE A 134 8.20 -4.92 -4.65
CA ILE A 134 7.92 -4.75 -3.22
C ILE A 134 8.71 -5.78 -2.39
N SER A 135 8.78 -7.01 -2.87
CA SER A 135 9.43 -8.13 -2.16
C SER A 135 10.95 -8.00 -2.03
N VAL A 136 11.62 -7.26 -2.91
CA VAL A 136 13.08 -7.05 -2.84
C VAL A 136 13.48 -5.78 -2.07
N LEU A 137 12.51 -4.98 -1.68
CA LEU A 137 12.69 -3.76 -0.89
C LEU A 137 12.44 -4.03 0.61
N PRO A 138 12.87 -3.12 1.51
CA PRO A 138 12.66 -3.26 2.96
C PRO A 138 11.19 -3.00 3.38
N VAL A 139 10.23 -3.45 2.58
CA VAL A 139 8.80 -3.33 2.85
C VAL A 139 8.38 -4.39 3.86
N THR A 140 7.64 -3.99 4.88
CA THR A 140 7.13 -4.86 5.93
C THR A 140 5.64 -5.16 5.79
N GLU A 141 4.91 -4.29 5.11
CA GLU A 141 3.45 -4.35 5.03
C GLU A 141 2.93 -3.89 3.67
N VAL A 142 1.75 -4.37 3.31
CA VAL A 142 1.08 -3.98 2.07
C VAL A 142 -0.40 -3.73 2.30
N LYS A 143 -0.95 -2.70 1.63
CA LYS A 143 -2.39 -2.43 1.49
C LYS A 143 -2.79 -2.51 0.03
N LEU A 144 -3.57 -3.53 -0.33
CA LEU A 144 -4.17 -3.60 -1.65
C LEU A 144 -5.49 -2.82 -1.68
N HIS A 145 -5.69 -2.13 -2.77
CA HIS A 145 -6.91 -1.40 -3.06
C HIS A 145 -7.53 -1.93 -4.36
N SER A 146 -8.85 -2.05 -4.37
CA SER A 146 -9.61 -2.13 -5.61
C SER A 146 -9.82 -0.72 -6.14
N LEU A 147 -9.78 -0.57 -7.46
CA LEU A 147 -10.11 0.70 -8.09
C LEU A 147 -11.60 1.01 -7.89
N TYR A 148 -11.88 2.23 -7.47
CA TYR A 148 -13.22 2.78 -7.49
C TYR A 148 -13.20 4.16 -8.16
N ILE A 149 -14.29 4.51 -8.83
CA ILE A 149 -14.39 5.76 -9.56
C ILE A 149 -15.20 6.76 -8.75
N VAL A 150 -14.58 7.88 -8.43
CA VAL A 150 -15.24 9.02 -7.79
C VAL A 150 -15.86 9.90 -8.87
N LYS A 151 -17.08 10.36 -8.63
CA LYS A 151 -17.79 11.28 -9.55
C LYS A 151 -17.00 12.57 -9.76
N ASP A 152 -17.20 13.19 -10.89
CA ASP A 152 -16.58 14.46 -11.25
C ASP A 152 -15.03 14.45 -11.30
N THR A 153 -14.42 13.27 -11.51
CA THR A 153 -12.98 13.11 -11.72
C THR A 153 -12.66 12.85 -13.19
N ALA A 154 -11.41 13.08 -13.60
CA ALA A 154 -10.95 12.76 -14.96
C ALA A 154 -11.22 11.27 -15.31
N LEU A 155 -10.97 10.35 -14.35
CA LEU A 155 -11.24 8.93 -14.56
C LEU A 155 -12.74 8.64 -14.75
N ALA A 156 -13.63 9.39 -14.05
CA ALA A 156 -15.08 9.26 -14.24
C ALA A 156 -15.48 9.65 -15.67
N HIS A 157 -14.95 10.78 -16.19
CA HIS A 157 -15.23 11.22 -17.57
C HIS A 157 -14.73 10.20 -18.60
N MET A 158 -13.51 9.66 -18.42
CA MET A 158 -12.97 8.61 -19.30
C MET A 158 -13.83 7.34 -19.28
N TYR A 159 -14.33 6.95 -18.10
CA TYR A 159 -15.18 5.79 -17.95
C TYR A 159 -16.56 5.99 -18.64
N GLU A 160 -17.17 7.16 -18.45
CA GLU A 160 -18.45 7.54 -19.06
C GLU A 160 -18.32 7.67 -20.60
N ALA A 161 -17.16 8.12 -21.10
CA ALA A 161 -16.85 8.17 -22.52
C ALA A 161 -16.51 6.80 -23.14
N GLY A 162 -16.39 5.74 -22.34
CA GLY A 162 -16.00 4.39 -22.81
C GLY A 162 -14.52 4.26 -23.17
N GLU A 163 -13.68 5.23 -22.78
CA GLU A 163 -12.23 5.21 -23.00
C GLU A 163 -11.49 4.27 -22.03
N VAL A 164 -12.12 3.98 -20.90
CA VAL A 164 -11.60 3.09 -19.84
C VAL A 164 -12.64 2.06 -19.49
N THR A 165 -12.22 0.81 -19.39
CA THR A 165 -13.03 -0.31 -18.91
C THR A 165 -12.47 -0.82 -17.60
N LEU A 166 -13.32 -1.00 -16.58
CA LEU A 166 -12.93 -1.59 -15.30
C LEU A 166 -12.87 -3.11 -15.40
N SER A 167 -11.97 -3.70 -14.65
CA SER A 167 -11.91 -5.15 -14.45
C SER A 167 -13.19 -5.66 -13.78
N SER A 168 -13.59 -6.89 -14.10
CA SER A 168 -14.64 -7.57 -13.34
C SER A 168 -14.14 -7.89 -11.92
N MET A 169 -15.06 -8.18 -11.00
CA MET A 169 -14.68 -8.58 -9.65
C MET A 169 -13.92 -9.91 -9.64
N GLU A 170 -14.24 -10.80 -10.55
CA GLU A 170 -13.53 -12.07 -10.77
C GLU A 170 -12.08 -11.81 -11.19
N GLU A 171 -11.85 -10.92 -12.16
CA GLU A 171 -10.49 -10.56 -12.59
C GLU A 171 -9.72 -9.86 -11.45
N TYR A 172 -10.39 -8.99 -10.67
CA TYR A 172 -9.80 -8.38 -9.47
C TYR A 172 -9.29 -9.45 -8.50
N MET A 173 -10.15 -10.44 -8.17
CA MET A 173 -9.77 -11.52 -7.26
C MET A 173 -8.61 -12.35 -7.79
N GLU A 174 -8.59 -12.67 -9.09
CA GLU A 174 -7.48 -13.38 -9.74
C GLU A 174 -6.17 -12.57 -9.66
N ARG A 175 -6.22 -11.25 -9.87
CA ARG A 175 -5.06 -10.37 -9.75
C ARG A 175 -4.56 -10.28 -8.31
N VAL A 176 -5.45 -10.24 -7.31
CA VAL A 176 -5.05 -10.29 -5.88
C VAL A 176 -4.36 -11.61 -5.56
N ILE A 177 -4.92 -12.75 -5.98
CA ILE A 177 -4.31 -14.08 -5.76
C ILE A 177 -2.94 -14.17 -6.44
N LEU A 178 -2.84 -13.65 -7.66
CA LEU A 178 -1.59 -13.59 -8.40
C LEU A 178 -0.55 -12.73 -7.69
N PHE A 179 -0.93 -11.53 -7.24
CA PHE A 179 -0.06 -10.63 -6.46
C PHE A 179 0.47 -11.33 -5.20
N LEU A 180 -0.43 -11.93 -4.41
CA LEU A 180 -0.07 -12.63 -3.17
C LEU A 180 0.85 -13.83 -3.44
N SER A 181 0.65 -14.55 -4.55
CA SER A 181 1.51 -15.69 -4.92
C SER A 181 2.96 -15.28 -5.16
N TYR A 182 3.20 -14.09 -5.69
CA TYR A 182 4.55 -13.56 -5.94
C TYR A 182 5.10 -12.69 -4.81
N LEU A 183 4.27 -12.27 -3.86
CA LEU A 183 4.71 -11.44 -2.74
C LEU A 183 5.49 -12.28 -1.72
N ARG A 184 6.60 -11.76 -1.21
CA ARG A 184 7.40 -12.40 -0.15
C ARG A 184 6.53 -12.77 1.07
N PRO A 185 6.64 -13.99 1.62
CA PRO A 185 5.67 -14.52 2.59
C PRO A 185 5.70 -13.83 3.96
N ASP A 186 6.77 -13.11 4.31
CA ASP A 186 6.92 -12.37 5.57
C ASP A 186 6.31 -10.95 5.55
N ILE A 187 5.86 -10.47 4.39
CA ILE A 187 5.20 -9.16 4.28
C ILE A 187 3.76 -9.29 4.78
N VAL A 188 3.40 -8.45 5.75
CA VAL A 188 2.06 -8.43 6.36
C VAL A 188 1.04 -7.80 5.42
N ILE A 189 -0.10 -8.45 5.23
CA ILE A 189 -1.21 -7.92 4.45
C ILE A 189 -2.19 -7.20 5.37
N GLN A 190 -2.15 -5.87 5.38
CA GLN A 190 -3.08 -5.08 6.18
C GLN A 190 -4.49 -5.03 5.59
N ARG A 191 -4.59 -5.08 4.24
CA ARG A 191 -5.85 -5.00 3.51
C ARG A 191 -5.69 -5.58 2.12
N ILE A 192 -6.74 -6.29 1.65
CA ILE A 192 -6.79 -6.85 0.29
C ILE A 192 -7.91 -6.25 -0.58
N VAL A 193 -8.79 -5.43 -0.02
CA VAL A 193 -9.91 -4.77 -0.75
C VAL A 193 -10.07 -3.34 -0.28
N GLY A 194 -10.21 -2.40 -1.21
CA GLY A 194 -10.51 -1.01 -0.92
C GLY A 194 -11.89 -0.84 -0.26
N ARG A 195 -12.01 0.18 0.58
CA ARG A 195 -13.29 0.61 1.17
C ARG A 195 -13.57 2.02 0.69
N ALA A 196 -14.43 2.17 -0.32
CA ALA A 196 -14.90 3.49 -0.68
C ALA A 196 -15.93 4.00 0.35
N SER A 197 -15.86 5.27 0.67
CA SER A 197 -16.92 5.96 1.40
C SER A 197 -18.11 6.13 0.45
N GLY A 198 -19.29 5.59 0.84
CA GLY A 198 -20.50 5.67 0.01
C GLY A 198 -20.94 7.10 -0.29
N GLY A 199 -21.64 7.29 -1.39
CA GLY A 199 -22.35 8.51 -1.78
C GLY A 199 -21.76 9.27 -2.97
N ASN A 200 -20.45 9.30 -3.16
CA ASN A 200 -19.80 10.02 -4.27
C ASN A 200 -19.00 9.14 -5.23
N THR A 201 -19.32 7.85 -5.30
CA THR A 201 -18.66 6.90 -6.20
C THR A 201 -19.62 6.40 -7.26
N LEU A 202 -19.12 6.22 -8.50
CA LEU A 202 -19.87 5.60 -9.61
C LEU A 202 -19.88 4.08 -9.46
N THR A 203 -18.72 3.50 -9.13
CA THR A 203 -18.58 2.05 -8.96
C THR A 203 -17.67 1.74 -7.77
N VAL A 204 -17.96 0.66 -7.05
CA VAL A 204 -17.15 0.14 -5.94
C VAL A 204 -17.29 -1.36 -5.89
N ASN A 205 -16.18 -2.11 -5.99
CA ASN A 205 -16.10 -3.57 -5.80
C ASN A 205 -17.22 -4.35 -6.56
N GLY A 206 -17.58 -3.91 -7.77
CA GLY A 206 -18.69 -4.51 -8.53
C GLY A 206 -20.02 -4.58 -7.77
N GLY A 207 -20.26 -3.68 -6.80
CA GLY A 207 -21.44 -3.68 -5.93
C GLY A 207 -21.35 -4.63 -4.72
N SER A 208 -20.26 -5.41 -4.60
CA SER A 208 -20.09 -6.35 -3.48
C SER A 208 -19.47 -5.69 -2.24
N PRO A 209 -19.93 -6.04 -1.03
CA PRO A 209 -19.27 -5.59 0.20
C PRO A 209 -17.81 -6.10 0.28
N TRP A 210 -16.90 -5.28 0.79
CA TRP A 210 -15.48 -5.63 0.88
C TRP A 210 -15.20 -6.94 1.65
N TRP A 211 -15.99 -7.24 2.67
CA TRP A 211 -15.85 -8.46 3.49
C TRP A 211 -16.28 -9.72 2.72
N ASP A 212 -17.22 -9.60 1.79
CA ASP A 212 -17.62 -10.71 0.91
C ASP A 212 -16.54 -11.00 -0.12
N VAL A 213 -15.99 -9.97 -0.76
CA VAL A 213 -14.87 -10.11 -1.70
C VAL A 213 -13.67 -10.76 -1.01
N LYS A 214 -13.33 -10.31 0.21
CA LYS A 214 -12.27 -10.94 1.01
C LYS A 214 -12.52 -12.41 1.25
N LYS A 215 -13.72 -12.78 1.71
CA LYS A 215 -14.09 -14.17 1.97
C LYS A 215 -13.98 -15.05 0.70
N ARG A 216 -14.37 -14.51 -0.45
CA ARG A 216 -14.25 -15.23 -1.73
C ARG A 216 -12.80 -15.43 -2.14
N ILE A 217 -11.92 -14.43 -1.96
CA ILE A 217 -10.47 -14.57 -2.19
C ILE A 217 -9.88 -15.65 -1.29
N ASP A 218 -10.17 -15.60 0.02
CA ASP A 218 -9.67 -16.60 0.97
C ASP A 218 -10.11 -18.02 0.57
N ALA A 219 -11.38 -18.20 0.19
CA ALA A 219 -11.91 -19.49 -0.26
C ALA A 219 -11.26 -20.00 -1.55
N LEU A 220 -11.03 -19.12 -2.54
CA LEU A 220 -10.34 -19.48 -3.79
C LEU A 220 -8.88 -19.88 -3.54
N MET A 221 -8.18 -19.19 -2.66
CA MET A 221 -6.81 -19.54 -2.30
C MET A 221 -6.75 -20.91 -1.60
N GLU A 222 -7.66 -21.17 -0.67
CA GLU A 222 -7.78 -22.46 0.02
C GLU A 222 -8.10 -23.60 -0.95
N GLU A 223 -9.13 -23.44 -1.80
CA GLU A 223 -9.54 -24.44 -2.81
C GLU A 223 -8.39 -24.82 -3.75
N ARG A 224 -7.57 -23.82 -4.14
CA ARG A 224 -6.44 -24.03 -5.06
C ARG A 224 -5.14 -24.42 -4.36
N GLY A 225 -5.11 -24.47 -3.04
CA GLY A 225 -3.90 -24.71 -2.25
C GLY A 225 -2.81 -23.66 -2.45
N ILE A 226 -3.20 -22.40 -2.73
CA ILE A 226 -2.27 -21.29 -2.95
C ILE A 226 -2.02 -20.57 -1.65
N LEU A 227 -0.75 -20.40 -1.30
CA LEU A 227 -0.29 -19.59 -0.16
C LEU A 227 0.42 -18.32 -0.65
N GLN A 228 0.48 -17.30 0.20
CA GLN A 228 1.34 -16.14 -0.05
C GLN A 228 2.77 -16.61 -0.26
N GLY A 229 3.43 -16.10 -1.29
CA GLY A 229 4.80 -16.44 -1.62
C GLY A 229 4.99 -17.77 -2.36
N ALA A 230 3.92 -18.47 -2.77
CA ALA A 230 4.02 -19.74 -3.50
C ALA A 230 4.91 -19.66 -4.76
N CYS A 231 5.00 -18.48 -5.39
CA CYS A 231 5.86 -18.19 -6.54
C CYS A 231 7.06 -17.29 -6.22
N CYS A 232 7.37 -17.06 -4.94
CA CYS A 232 8.47 -16.19 -4.51
C CYS A 232 9.82 -16.93 -4.50
N ASP A 233 10.20 -17.49 -5.63
CA ASP A 233 11.45 -18.25 -5.80
C ASP A 233 12.56 -17.46 -6.52
N TYR A 234 12.29 -16.22 -6.91
CA TYR A 234 13.15 -15.35 -7.73
C TYR A 234 14.19 -14.55 -6.93
N ILE A 235 14.09 -14.52 -5.59
CA ILE A 235 15.03 -13.85 -4.69
C ILE A 235 16.23 -14.77 -4.36
N GLY A 236 17.40 -14.20 -4.05
CA GLY A 236 18.54 -14.96 -3.54
C GLY A 236 19.31 -15.75 -4.61
N GLY A 237 19.45 -15.22 -5.81
CA GLY A 237 20.31 -15.78 -6.86
C GLY A 237 19.81 -17.12 -7.42
N LYS A 238 18.52 -17.23 -7.70
CA LYS A 238 17.84 -18.46 -8.20
C LYS A 238 18.64 -19.23 -9.23
N ALA A 239 19.24 -18.54 -10.21
CA ALA A 239 19.93 -19.20 -11.32
C ALA A 239 21.18 -20.01 -10.91
N VAL A 240 21.79 -19.66 -9.79
CA VAL A 240 23.04 -20.28 -9.30
C VAL A 240 22.85 -21.15 -8.06
N ARG A 241 21.64 -21.30 -7.53
CA ARG A 241 21.34 -22.10 -6.33
C ARG A 241 21.87 -23.52 -6.42
N LYS A 242 21.81 -24.14 -7.61
CA LYS A 242 22.31 -25.51 -7.85
C LYS A 242 23.81 -25.69 -7.68
N PHE A 243 24.57 -24.59 -7.58
CA PHE A 243 26.03 -24.62 -7.41
C PHE A 243 26.49 -24.30 -5.98
N VAL A 244 25.56 -23.83 -5.11
CA VAL A 244 25.89 -23.37 -3.73
C VAL A 244 25.13 -24.13 -2.65
N GLN A 245 24.46 -25.25 -3.04
CA GLN A 245 23.84 -26.21 -2.12
C GLN A 245 24.84 -27.26 -1.68
#